data_508d4fb3ebbc4054c4e5c3caa90d3f5f
#
_entry.id   508d4fb3ebbc4054c4e5c3caa90d3f5f
#
_cell.length_a   1.000
_cell.length_b   1.000
_cell.length_c   1.000
_cell.angle_alpha   90.00
_cell.angle_beta   90.00
_cell.angle_gamma   90.00
#
_symmetry.space_group_name_H-M   'P 1'
#
loop_
_entity.id
_entity.type
_entity.pdbx_description
1 polymer ?
#
loop_
_entity_poly.entity_id
_entity_poly.type
_entity_poly.pdbx_seq_one_letter_code
_entity_poly.pdbx_strand_id
1 'polypeptide(L)'
;MLVTPSVHHLSPQDGTLSASTNRYEKRLSDLVGLYADAAAFQAALGAGDRVVYSVEDFRPSGASGDICFGVTHMLPGRIGDEFFMTRGHIHAVANRPETYRGELGRGVMVLESPDGQIATLEVTPGATIYVPPCWIHRSVNTGTAPLVMTFVYPADSGQEYGIIARSNGMRVRVVADGDGWRTVENPRWRPRTAAEIAAIHATGA
;
A
#
# COMPACT_ATOMS: atom_id res chain seq x y z
N MET A 1 -6.99 -11.00 -28.89
CA MET A 1 -5.90 -11.98 -29.08
C MET A 1 -5.76 -12.70 -27.75
N LEU A 2 -5.61 -14.03 -27.75
CA LEU A 2 -5.42 -14.78 -26.49
C LEU A 2 -4.03 -14.48 -25.93
N VAL A 3 -3.94 -14.22 -24.61
CA VAL A 3 -2.67 -14.11 -23.89
C VAL A 3 -2.12 -15.52 -23.69
N THR A 4 -0.84 -15.71 -23.96
CA THR A 4 -0.18 -17.01 -23.78
C THR A 4 0.05 -17.28 -22.30
N PRO A 5 -0.25 -18.48 -21.78
CA PRO A 5 0.11 -18.85 -20.43
C PRO A 5 1.60 -18.67 -20.16
N SER A 6 1.94 -18.16 -18.98
CA SER A 6 3.32 -17.87 -18.59
C SER A 6 3.60 -18.27 -17.15
N VAL A 7 4.88 -18.46 -16.81
CA VAL A 7 5.37 -18.65 -15.45
C VAL A 7 6.23 -17.46 -15.05
N HIS A 8 6.07 -17.00 -13.82
CA HIS A 8 6.82 -15.89 -13.26
C HIS A 8 7.47 -16.33 -11.95
N HIS A 9 8.72 -15.97 -11.78
CA HIS A 9 9.50 -16.29 -10.57
C HIS A 9 9.72 -15.03 -9.76
N LEU A 10 9.39 -15.11 -8.47
CA LEU A 10 9.67 -14.08 -7.48
C LEU A 10 11.00 -14.39 -6.79
N SER A 11 11.85 -13.37 -6.63
CA SER A 11 13.00 -13.38 -5.72
C SER A 11 12.62 -12.61 -4.44
N PRO A 12 12.39 -13.28 -3.30
CA PRO A 12 12.04 -12.59 -2.06
C PRO A 12 13.19 -11.73 -1.51
N GLN A 13 14.42 -11.99 -1.88
CA GLN A 13 15.62 -11.31 -1.37
C GLN A 13 15.71 -9.87 -1.87
N ASP A 14 15.35 -9.64 -3.11
CA ASP A 14 15.45 -8.34 -3.79
C ASP A 14 14.10 -7.80 -4.31
N GLY A 15 13.03 -8.59 -4.16
CA GLY A 15 11.69 -8.19 -4.59
C GLY A 15 11.54 -8.07 -6.11
N THR A 16 12.32 -8.85 -6.88
CA THR A 16 12.20 -8.87 -8.34
C THR A 16 11.21 -9.91 -8.82
N LEU A 17 10.54 -9.61 -9.93
CA LEU A 17 9.61 -10.51 -10.61
C LEU A 17 10.09 -10.75 -12.05
N SER A 18 10.35 -12.02 -12.40
CA SER A 18 10.73 -12.36 -13.77
C SER A 18 9.61 -11.98 -14.76
N ALA A 19 10.00 -11.42 -15.90
CA ALA A 19 9.07 -11.00 -16.95
C ALA A 19 7.97 -10.03 -16.47
N SER A 20 8.31 -9.13 -15.53
CA SER A 20 7.45 -8.02 -15.15
C SER A 20 7.20 -7.12 -16.37
N THR A 21 5.99 -6.57 -16.50
CA THR A 21 5.61 -5.67 -17.58
C THR A 21 5.66 -4.19 -17.16
N ASN A 22 5.74 -3.95 -15.84
CA ASN A 22 5.83 -2.62 -15.27
C ASN A 22 6.70 -2.64 -14.01
N ARG A 23 7.49 -1.58 -13.83
CA ARG A 23 8.33 -1.36 -12.65
C ARG A 23 8.33 0.12 -12.29
N TYR A 24 8.21 0.42 -11.02
CA TYR A 24 8.40 1.77 -10.51
C TYR A 24 8.97 1.76 -9.10
N GLU A 25 9.56 2.89 -8.72
CA GLU A 25 10.04 3.17 -7.36
C GLU A 25 9.29 4.36 -6.79
N LYS A 26 9.19 4.41 -5.48
CA LYS A 26 8.76 5.58 -4.72
C LYS A 26 9.87 5.99 -3.77
N ARG A 27 10.28 7.23 -3.94
CA ARG A 27 11.30 7.89 -3.13
C ARG A 27 10.64 8.76 -2.06
N LEU A 28 11.42 9.28 -1.13
CA LEU A 28 10.89 10.22 -0.13
C LEU A 28 10.18 11.39 -0.79
N SER A 29 10.75 11.98 -1.85
CA SER A 29 10.12 13.08 -2.59
C SER A 29 8.72 12.77 -3.13
N ASP A 30 8.41 11.51 -3.45
CA ASP A 30 7.08 11.06 -3.89
C ASP A 30 6.05 10.99 -2.74
N LEU A 31 6.52 11.06 -1.49
CA LEU A 31 5.72 10.84 -0.28
C LEU A 31 5.54 12.12 0.55
N VAL A 32 5.79 13.28 -0.04
CA VAL A 32 5.59 14.58 0.61
C VAL A 32 4.15 14.69 1.14
N GLY A 33 4.04 15.13 2.41
CA GLY A 33 2.74 15.35 3.07
C GLY A 33 2.08 14.10 3.66
N LEU A 34 2.67 12.90 3.49
CA LEU A 34 2.12 11.68 4.07
C LEU A 34 2.47 11.49 5.54
N TYR A 35 3.62 12.00 5.98
CA TYR A 35 4.10 11.90 7.36
C TYR A 35 3.64 13.08 8.23
N ALA A 36 3.45 12.84 9.52
CA ALA A 36 3.00 13.87 10.44
C ALA A 36 4.09 14.90 10.75
N ASP A 37 5.31 14.41 10.96
CA ASP A 37 6.47 15.24 11.30
C ASP A 37 7.10 15.79 10.01
N ALA A 38 6.65 16.97 9.62
CA ALA A 38 7.16 17.66 8.44
C ALA A 38 8.63 18.06 8.59
N ALA A 39 9.09 18.38 9.82
CA ALA A 39 10.49 18.77 10.06
C ALA A 39 11.42 17.56 9.91
N ALA A 40 11.08 16.42 10.53
CA ALA A 40 11.82 15.18 10.34
C ALA A 40 11.80 14.71 8.86
N PHE A 41 10.68 14.91 8.16
CA PHE A 41 10.58 14.60 6.74
C PHE A 41 11.55 15.45 5.91
N GLN A 42 11.59 16.77 6.11
CA GLN A 42 12.50 17.66 5.39
C GLN A 42 13.96 17.36 5.71
N ALA A 43 14.29 17.04 6.97
CA ALA A 43 15.62 16.62 7.36
C ALA A 43 16.05 15.31 6.66
N ALA A 44 15.15 14.32 6.61
CA ALA A 44 15.42 13.06 5.94
C ALA A 44 15.60 13.23 4.42
N LEU A 45 14.77 14.05 3.78
CA LEU A 45 14.87 14.37 2.35
C LEU A 45 16.15 15.14 2.04
N GLY A 46 16.54 16.07 2.89
CA GLY A 46 17.79 16.84 2.78
C GLY A 46 19.05 15.96 2.94
N ALA A 47 18.96 14.89 3.72
CA ALA A 47 20.03 13.90 3.85
C ALA A 47 20.15 12.97 2.64
N GLY A 48 19.12 12.88 1.80
CA GLY A 48 19.11 12.13 0.54
C GLY A 48 17.73 11.62 0.18
N ASP A 49 17.37 11.78 -1.08
CA ASP A 49 16.11 11.29 -1.64
C ASP A 49 16.18 9.79 -1.90
N ARG A 50 16.10 8.98 -0.84
CA ARG A 50 16.23 7.53 -0.92
C ARG A 50 14.94 6.85 -1.35
N VAL A 51 15.07 5.68 -1.97
CA VAL A 51 13.94 4.79 -2.27
C VAL A 51 13.30 4.33 -0.96
N VAL A 52 11.98 4.39 -0.89
CA VAL A 52 11.18 3.84 0.21
C VAL A 52 10.64 2.48 -0.17
N TYR A 53 10.10 2.34 -1.38
CA TYR A 53 9.66 1.05 -1.92
C TYR A 53 9.72 1.01 -3.43
N SER A 54 9.81 -0.19 -3.98
CA SER A 54 9.65 -0.50 -5.39
C SER A 54 8.52 -1.49 -5.60
N VAL A 55 7.96 -1.46 -6.79
CA VAL A 55 6.93 -2.40 -7.24
C VAL A 55 7.31 -2.92 -8.62
N GLU A 56 7.22 -4.22 -8.78
CA GLU A 56 7.25 -4.87 -10.08
C GLU A 56 5.96 -5.67 -10.26
N ASP A 57 5.30 -5.52 -11.41
CA ASP A 57 4.06 -6.23 -11.66
C ASP A 57 3.95 -6.74 -13.10
N PHE A 58 3.12 -7.73 -13.26
CA PHE A 58 2.68 -8.26 -14.54
C PHE A 58 1.23 -7.83 -14.77
N ARG A 59 1.03 -7.10 -15.87
CA ARG A 59 -0.28 -6.61 -16.31
C ARG A 59 -0.55 -7.13 -17.71
N PRO A 60 -1.28 -8.24 -17.87
CA PRO A 60 -1.54 -8.84 -19.18
C PRO A 60 -2.41 -7.93 -20.04
N SER A 61 -3.40 -7.29 -19.45
CA SER A 61 -4.29 -6.31 -20.08
C SER A 61 -4.96 -5.45 -19.00
N GLY A 62 -5.84 -4.55 -19.37
CA GLY A 62 -6.74 -3.83 -18.45
C GLY A 62 -8.19 -4.31 -18.55
N ALA A 63 -8.41 -5.47 -19.15
CA ALA A 63 -9.75 -5.97 -19.40
C ALA A 63 -10.35 -6.61 -18.14
N SER A 64 -11.68 -6.47 -17.98
CA SER A 64 -12.43 -7.23 -17.00
C SER A 64 -12.27 -8.74 -17.24
N GLY A 65 -11.99 -9.49 -16.18
CA GLY A 65 -11.71 -10.93 -16.24
C GLY A 65 -10.24 -11.29 -16.24
N ASP A 66 -9.34 -10.34 -16.49
CA ASP A 66 -7.90 -10.52 -16.26
C ASP A 66 -7.52 -10.18 -14.81
N ILE A 67 -6.34 -10.65 -14.41
CA ILE A 67 -5.73 -10.34 -13.12
C ILE A 67 -4.35 -9.72 -13.32
N CYS A 68 -4.02 -8.75 -12.48
CA CYS A 68 -2.66 -8.27 -12.27
C CYS A 68 -2.07 -8.93 -11.03
N PHE A 69 -0.78 -9.22 -11.06
CA PHE A 69 -0.05 -9.65 -9.88
C PHE A 69 1.35 -9.06 -9.88
N GLY A 70 1.94 -8.97 -8.71
CA GLY A 70 3.25 -8.38 -8.60
C GLY A 70 3.84 -8.52 -7.21
N VAL A 71 4.91 -7.77 -7.00
CA VAL A 71 5.67 -7.74 -5.76
C VAL A 71 5.95 -6.30 -5.36
N THR A 72 5.79 -6.02 -4.07
CA THR A 72 6.25 -4.80 -3.41
C THR A 72 7.47 -5.14 -2.56
N HIS A 73 8.56 -4.43 -2.76
CA HIS A 73 9.76 -4.46 -1.92
C HIS A 73 9.89 -3.12 -1.22
N MET A 74 9.74 -3.11 0.11
CA MET A 74 9.79 -1.90 0.93
C MET A 74 10.99 -1.93 1.87
N LEU A 75 11.85 -0.93 1.77
CA LEU A 75 13.00 -0.79 2.66
C LEU A 75 12.56 -0.46 4.09
N PRO A 76 13.35 -0.85 5.11
CA PRO A 76 13.11 -0.42 6.47
C PRO A 76 13.49 1.05 6.65
N GLY A 77 12.78 1.75 7.55
CA GLY A 77 13.08 3.12 7.89
C GLY A 77 11.92 3.84 8.55
N ARG A 78 12.20 5.05 9.01
CA ARG A 78 11.24 5.92 9.70
C ARG A 78 11.44 7.38 9.33
N ILE A 79 10.36 8.14 9.48
CA ILE A 79 10.35 9.61 9.52
C ILE A 79 9.80 10.01 10.88
N GLY A 80 10.64 10.56 11.74
CA GLY A 80 10.32 10.67 13.16
C GLY A 80 9.98 9.28 13.71
N ASP A 81 8.81 9.13 14.30
CA ASP A 81 8.32 7.87 14.84
C ASP A 81 7.53 7.03 13.82
N GLU A 82 7.13 7.60 12.69
CA GLU A 82 6.35 6.89 11.67
C GLU A 82 7.24 6.00 10.80
N PHE A 83 6.87 4.74 10.65
CA PHE A 83 7.56 3.80 9.77
C PHE A 83 7.37 4.13 8.28
N PHE A 84 8.29 3.64 7.46
CA PHE A 84 8.13 3.66 6.01
C PHE A 84 6.87 2.93 5.58
N MET A 85 6.15 3.52 4.62
CA MET A 85 4.85 3.07 4.18
C MET A 85 4.66 3.27 2.69
N THR A 86 3.76 2.49 2.10
CA THR A 86 3.27 2.79 0.76
C THR A 86 2.38 4.04 0.78
N ARG A 87 2.20 4.68 -0.37
CA ARG A 87 1.31 5.82 -0.53
C ARG A 87 -0.12 5.50 -0.06
N GLY A 88 -0.55 4.24 -0.28
CA GLY A 88 -1.90 3.79 -0.01
C GLY A 88 -2.91 4.30 -1.05
N HIS A 89 -4.00 3.57 -1.22
CA HIS A 89 -5.06 3.88 -2.18
C HIS A 89 -6.36 3.13 -1.85
N ILE A 90 -7.38 3.40 -2.60
CA ILE A 90 -8.54 2.54 -2.83
C ILE A 90 -8.54 2.17 -4.32
N HIS A 91 -9.15 1.06 -4.69
CA HIS A 91 -9.36 0.78 -6.10
C HIS A 91 -10.30 1.82 -6.73
N ALA A 92 -10.00 2.28 -7.94
CA ALA A 92 -10.86 3.23 -8.65
C ALA A 92 -12.24 2.62 -8.94
N VAL A 93 -12.25 1.31 -9.25
CA VAL A 93 -13.44 0.46 -9.25
C VAL A 93 -13.53 -0.19 -7.88
N ALA A 94 -14.18 0.47 -6.92
CA ALA A 94 -14.05 0.14 -5.50
C ALA A 94 -14.56 -1.26 -5.11
N ASN A 95 -15.42 -1.88 -5.92
CA ASN A 95 -15.90 -3.24 -5.69
C ASN A 95 -14.89 -4.35 -6.11
N ARG A 96 -13.64 -4.01 -6.40
CA ARG A 96 -12.57 -4.95 -6.72
C ARG A 96 -11.76 -5.28 -5.46
N PRO A 97 -11.69 -6.57 -5.06
CA PRO A 97 -10.85 -7.01 -3.94
C PRO A 97 -9.38 -7.12 -4.35
N GLU A 98 -8.52 -7.31 -3.36
CA GLU A 98 -7.10 -7.59 -3.55
C GLU A 98 -6.62 -8.58 -2.50
N THR A 99 -5.57 -9.32 -2.81
CA THR A 99 -4.86 -10.13 -1.83
C THR A 99 -3.39 -9.76 -1.77
N TYR A 100 -2.83 -9.74 -0.57
CA TYR A 100 -1.40 -9.63 -0.33
C TYR A 100 -0.90 -10.87 0.39
N ARG A 101 0.32 -11.29 0.08
CA ARG A 101 1.00 -12.34 0.83
C ARG A 101 2.39 -11.88 1.22
N GLY A 102 2.72 -12.01 2.51
CA GLY A 102 4.08 -11.76 3.00
C GLY A 102 5.05 -12.84 2.53
N GLU A 103 6.19 -12.41 1.99
CA GLU A 103 7.27 -13.29 1.53
C GLU A 103 8.51 -13.14 2.41
N LEU A 104 8.86 -11.93 2.82
CA LEU A 104 10.03 -11.62 3.66
C LEU A 104 9.73 -10.44 4.58
N GLY A 105 10.38 -10.41 5.74
CA GLY A 105 10.31 -9.30 6.67
C GLY A 105 9.02 -9.29 7.51
N ARG A 106 8.75 -8.14 8.13
CA ARG A 106 7.57 -7.91 8.97
C ARG A 106 6.99 -6.54 8.70
N GLY A 107 5.68 -6.46 8.70
CA GLY A 107 4.97 -5.20 8.50
C GLY A 107 3.54 -5.27 8.97
N VAL A 108 2.80 -4.24 8.64
CA VAL A 108 1.37 -4.10 8.94
C VAL A 108 0.65 -3.60 7.70
N MET A 109 -0.48 -4.21 7.39
CA MET A 109 -1.46 -3.65 6.48
C MET A 109 -2.48 -2.85 7.30
N VAL A 110 -2.57 -1.56 7.03
CA VAL A 110 -3.62 -0.68 7.58
C VAL A 110 -4.74 -0.61 6.57
N LEU A 111 -5.94 -0.96 7.01
CA LEU A 111 -7.16 -0.89 6.21
C LEU A 111 -8.14 0.08 6.86
N GLU A 112 -8.79 0.90 6.03
CA GLU A 112 -9.79 1.87 6.46
C GLU A 112 -11.04 1.73 5.58
N SER A 113 -12.19 1.45 6.19
CA SER A 113 -13.47 1.45 5.46
C SER A 113 -13.90 2.86 5.06
N PRO A 114 -14.84 3.02 4.13
CA PRO A 114 -15.33 4.34 3.74
C PRO A 114 -15.88 5.16 4.92
N ASP A 115 -16.49 4.50 5.91
CA ASP A 115 -17.04 5.13 7.13
C ASP A 115 -16.03 5.28 8.27
N GLY A 116 -14.74 4.91 8.02
CA GLY A 116 -13.63 5.14 8.95
C GLY A 116 -13.39 4.04 9.97
N GLN A 117 -13.95 2.83 9.79
CA GLN A 117 -13.52 1.67 10.60
C GLN A 117 -12.08 1.31 10.24
N ILE A 118 -11.31 0.89 11.23
CA ILE A 118 -9.90 0.53 11.05
C ILE A 118 -9.69 -0.96 11.33
N ALA A 119 -8.94 -1.60 10.45
CA ALA A 119 -8.33 -2.89 10.70
C ALA A 119 -6.81 -2.78 10.48
N THR A 120 -6.03 -3.38 11.37
CA THR A 120 -4.58 -3.52 11.23
C THR A 120 -4.23 -4.99 11.27
N LEU A 121 -3.60 -5.48 10.21
CA LEU A 121 -3.29 -6.89 10.04
C LEU A 121 -1.78 -7.05 9.88
N GLU A 122 -1.18 -7.93 10.69
CA GLU A 122 0.25 -8.20 10.60
C GLU A 122 0.58 -8.91 9.28
N VAL A 123 1.66 -8.44 8.66
CA VAL A 123 2.27 -9.04 7.47
C VAL A 123 3.54 -9.76 7.89
N THR A 124 3.53 -11.08 7.81
CA THR A 124 4.68 -11.95 8.07
C THR A 124 4.83 -12.96 6.94
N PRO A 125 5.99 -13.60 6.77
CA PRO A 125 6.16 -14.63 5.74
C PRO A 125 5.09 -15.73 5.85
N GLY A 126 4.40 -15.97 4.73
CA GLY A 126 3.29 -16.95 4.65
C GLY A 126 1.90 -16.39 5.01
N ALA A 127 1.80 -15.24 5.69
CA ALA A 127 0.51 -14.61 5.94
C ALA A 127 -0.12 -14.12 4.63
N THR A 128 -1.38 -14.44 4.42
CA THR A 128 -2.18 -13.93 3.29
C THR A 128 -3.26 -13.02 3.82
N ILE A 129 -3.29 -11.78 3.33
CA ILE A 129 -4.25 -10.75 3.70
C ILE A 129 -5.24 -10.60 2.56
N TYR A 130 -6.52 -10.67 2.87
CA TYR A 130 -7.60 -10.32 1.98
C TYR A 130 -8.04 -8.88 2.24
N VAL A 131 -7.96 -8.05 1.22
CA VAL A 131 -8.49 -6.68 1.21
C VAL A 131 -9.88 -6.74 0.54
N PRO A 132 -10.96 -6.59 1.31
CA PRO A 132 -12.31 -6.62 0.75
C PRO A 132 -12.56 -5.44 -0.19
N PRO A 133 -13.59 -5.52 -1.05
CA PRO A 133 -14.06 -4.38 -1.82
C PRO A 133 -14.29 -3.13 -0.95
N CYS A 134 -14.04 -1.96 -1.52
CA CYS A 134 -14.23 -0.65 -0.89
C CYS A 134 -13.26 -0.30 0.26
N TRP A 135 -12.27 -1.12 0.58
CA TRP A 135 -11.32 -0.80 1.63
C TRP A 135 -10.12 -0.01 1.10
N ILE A 136 -9.86 1.12 1.72
CA ILE A 136 -8.63 1.90 1.56
C ILE A 136 -7.54 1.14 2.29
N HIS A 137 -6.38 0.98 1.68
CA HIS A 137 -5.33 0.18 2.29
C HIS A 137 -3.92 0.75 2.05
N ARG A 138 -3.01 0.44 2.98
CA ARG A 138 -1.62 0.87 3.00
C ARG A 138 -0.77 -0.16 3.71
N SER A 139 0.38 -0.49 3.14
CA SER A 139 1.39 -1.31 3.81
C SER A 139 2.39 -0.44 4.55
N VAL A 140 2.88 -0.94 5.68
CA VAL A 140 3.88 -0.28 6.53
C VAL A 140 4.96 -1.30 6.90
N ASN A 141 6.22 -0.98 6.71
CA ASN A 141 7.32 -1.85 7.14
C ASN A 141 7.71 -1.53 8.59
N THR A 142 7.28 -2.37 9.52
CA THR A 142 7.58 -2.21 10.96
C THR A 142 8.82 -2.97 11.41
N GLY A 143 9.49 -3.65 10.48
CA GLY A 143 10.70 -4.41 10.76
C GLY A 143 12.00 -3.62 10.53
N THR A 144 13.11 -4.31 10.74
CA THR A 144 14.48 -3.80 10.50
C THR A 144 15.10 -4.32 9.21
N ALA A 145 14.39 -5.21 8.51
CA ALA A 145 14.74 -5.79 7.21
C ALA A 145 13.72 -5.34 6.15
N PRO A 146 14.01 -5.52 4.86
CA PRO A 146 13.02 -5.27 3.82
C PRO A 146 11.74 -6.08 4.04
N LEU A 147 10.57 -5.44 3.79
CA LEU A 147 9.29 -6.11 3.72
C LEU A 147 8.99 -6.42 2.26
N VAL A 148 8.85 -7.70 1.93
CA VAL A 148 8.49 -8.16 0.58
C VAL A 148 7.13 -8.82 0.63
N MET A 149 6.24 -8.37 -0.23
CA MET A 149 4.87 -8.89 -0.35
C MET A 149 4.52 -9.09 -1.81
N THR A 150 3.90 -10.21 -2.12
CA THR A 150 3.19 -10.36 -3.39
C THR A 150 1.75 -9.84 -3.27
N PHE A 151 1.18 -9.47 -4.41
CA PHE A 151 -0.21 -9.04 -4.50
C PHE A 151 -0.88 -9.55 -5.77
N VAL A 152 -2.21 -9.70 -5.71
CA VAL A 152 -3.05 -10.08 -6.85
C VAL A 152 -4.36 -9.30 -6.77
N TYR A 153 -4.73 -8.65 -7.87
CA TYR A 153 -5.98 -7.90 -7.99
C TYR A 153 -6.55 -7.96 -9.42
N PRO A 154 -7.86 -7.71 -9.61
CA PRO A 154 -8.46 -7.66 -10.95
C PRO A 154 -7.86 -6.53 -11.80
N ALA A 155 -7.55 -6.81 -13.07
CA ALA A 155 -6.81 -5.90 -13.94
C ALA A 155 -7.55 -4.57 -14.22
N ASP A 156 -8.88 -4.57 -14.07
CA ASP A 156 -9.73 -3.40 -14.25
C ASP A 156 -9.95 -2.57 -12.97
N SER A 157 -9.23 -2.87 -11.90
CA SER A 157 -9.39 -2.20 -10.59
C SER A 157 -9.07 -0.71 -10.64
N GLY A 158 -8.00 -0.32 -11.36
CA GLY A 158 -7.44 1.02 -11.24
C GLY A 158 -7.01 1.37 -9.81
N GLN A 159 -6.43 2.55 -9.61
CA GLN A 159 -6.00 3.01 -8.29
C GLN A 159 -6.38 4.48 -8.10
N GLU A 160 -7.04 4.82 -6.99
CA GLU A 160 -7.42 6.17 -6.60
C GLU A 160 -6.66 6.58 -5.34
N TYR A 161 -5.63 7.38 -5.53
CA TYR A 161 -4.71 7.82 -4.47
C TYR A 161 -5.23 9.06 -3.71
N GLY A 162 -6.08 9.86 -4.33
CA GLY A 162 -6.56 11.13 -3.78
C GLY A 162 -7.46 10.97 -2.55
N ILE A 163 -8.04 9.79 -2.36
CA ILE A 163 -8.95 9.53 -1.24
C ILE A 163 -8.30 9.78 0.12
N ILE A 164 -7.03 9.39 0.26
CA ILE A 164 -6.27 9.59 1.49
C ILE A 164 -5.97 11.09 1.69
N ALA A 165 -5.57 11.79 0.63
CA ALA A 165 -5.29 13.23 0.71
C ALA A 165 -6.54 14.03 1.06
N ARG A 166 -7.70 13.71 0.48
CA ARG A 166 -8.99 14.37 0.80
C ARG A 166 -9.43 14.18 2.25
N SER A 167 -8.99 13.11 2.90
CA SER A 167 -9.24 12.87 4.33
C SER A 167 -8.10 13.34 5.23
N ASN A 168 -7.11 14.09 4.72
CA ASN A 168 -5.90 14.52 5.45
C ASN A 168 -5.08 13.35 6.02
N GLY A 169 -5.00 12.26 5.29
CA GLY A 169 -4.35 11.01 5.69
C GLY A 169 -5.34 9.90 6.01
N MET A 170 -4.85 8.74 6.38
CA MET A 170 -5.67 7.69 7.00
C MET A 170 -5.98 8.05 8.45
N ARG A 171 -7.05 7.48 9.00
CA ARG A 171 -7.51 7.75 10.36
C ARG A 171 -6.47 7.41 11.42
N VAL A 172 -5.67 6.38 11.18
CA VAL A 172 -4.58 6.00 12.08
C VAL A 172 -3.22 6.05 11.39
N ARG A 173 -2.17 6.21 12.18
CA ARG A 173 -0.77 6.15 11.81
C ARG A 173 -0.11 5.01 12.56
N VAL A 174 0.92 4.41 11.96
CA VAL A 174 1.72 3.35 12.59
C VAL A 174 3.05 3.96 13.01
N VAL A 175 3.29 3.97 14.31
CA VAL A 175 4.46 4.57 14.94
C VAL A 175 5.24 3.55 15.75
N ALA A 176 6.52 3.81 15.96
CA ALA A 176 7.37 3.00 16.81
C ALA A 176 6.91 3.05 18.26
N ASP A 177 7.04 1.92 18.96
CA ASP A 177 6.74 1.78 20.37
C ASP A 177 7.71 0.74 20.98
N GLY A 178 8.78 1.23 21.60
CA GLY A 178 9.89 0.38 22.01
C GLY A 178 10.49 -0.39 20.81
N ASP A 179 10.57 -1.70 20.92
CA ASP A 179 11.02 -2.60 19.86
C ASP A 179 9.89 -3.02 18.90
N GLY A 180 8.68 -2.50 19.12
CA GLY A 180 7.48 -2.82 18.36
C GLY A 180 6.88 -1.61 17.66
N TRP A 181 5.57 -1.71 17.46
CA TRP A 181 4.77 -0.67 16.84
C TRP A 181 3.41 -0.55 17.53
N ARG A 182 2.78 0.60 17.38
CA ARG A 182 1.38 0.83 17.74
C ARG A 182 0.71 1.74 16.73
N THR A 183 -0.60 1.78 16.76
CA THR A 183 -1.38 2.77 16.05
C THR A 183 -1.63 3.99 16.93
N VAL A 184 -1.63 5.16 16.31
CA VAL A 184 -2.09 6.42 16.92
C VAL A 184 -3.14 7.05 16.02
N GLU A 185 -4.12 7.71 16.61
CA GLU A 185 -5.11 8.48 15.86
C GLU A 185 -4.43 9.62 15.09
N ASN A 186 -4.90 9.88 13.88
CA ASN A 186 -4.49 11.04 13.10
C ASN A 186 -5.40 12.23 13.46
N PRO A 187 -4.93 13.23 14.23
CA PRO A 187 -5.77 14.33 14.69
C PRO A 187 -6.25 15.24 13.54
N ARG A 188 -5.66 15.12 12.37
CA ARG A 188 -6.05 15.87 11.18
C ARG A 188 -7.03 15.12 10.29
N TRP A 189 -7.33 13.84 10.62
CA TRP A 189 -8.20 13.05 9.79
C TRP A 189 -9.61 13.65 9.70
N ARG A 190 -10.13 13.73 8.49
CA ARG A 190 -11.47 14.20 8.17
C ARG A 190 -12.38 13.01 7.82
N PRO A 191 -13.45 12.78 8.55
CA PRO A 191 -14.46 11.80 8.15
C PRO A 191 -15.02 12.12 6.76
N ARG A 192 -15.32 11.09 6.01
CA ARG A 192 -16.02 11.21 4.73
C ARG A 192 -17.50 11.51 4.97
N THR A 193 -18.06 12.35 4.14
CA THR A 193 -19.50 12.63 4.14
C THR A 193 -20.30 11.43 3.60
N ALA A 194 -21.59 11.36 3.91
CA ALA A 194 -22.47 10.33 3.37
C ALA A 194 -22.48 10.30 1.83
N ALA A 195 -22.35 11.46 1.18
CA ALA A 195 -22.27 11.55 -0.27
C ALA A 195 -20.96 10.97 -0.82
N GLU A 196 -19.81 11.24 -0.17
CA GLU A 196 -18.52 10.66 -0.54
C GLU A 196 -18.53 9.13 -0.36
N ILE A 197 -19.11 8.62 0.72
CA ILE A 197 -19.28 7.19 0.97
C ILE A 197 -20.16 6.54 -0.10
N ALA A 198 -21.31 7.14 -0.41
CA ALA A 198 -22.19 6.65 -1.46
C ALA A 198 -21.51 6.62 -2.83
N ALA A 199 -20.70 7.64 -3.15
CA ALA A 199 -19.94 7.69 -4.40
C ALA A 199 -18.93 6.54 -4.50
N ILE A 200 -18.24 6.17 -3.40
CA ILE A 200 -17.33 5.03 -3.37
C ILE A 200 -18.08 3.73 -3.71
N HIS A 201 -19.23 3.50 -3.06
CA HIS A 201 -20.02 2.28 -3.29
C HIS A 201 -20.64 2.21 -4.69
N ALA A 202 -20.86 3.35 -5.35
CA ALA A 202 -21.38 3.39 -6.71
C ALA A 202 -20.35 3.06 -7.79
N THR A 203 -19.03 3.10 -7.46
CA THR A 203 -18.01 2.73 -8.43
C THR A 203 -17.97 1.19 -8.59
N GLY A 204 -18.33 0.70 -9.76
CA GLY A 204 -18.35 -0.72 -10.08
C GLY A 204 -19.69 -1.44 -9.81
N ALA A 205 -20.76 -0.68 -9.57
CA ALA A 205 -22.11 -1.21 -9.60
C ALA A 205 -22.59 -1.46 -11.03
#